data_71532c85b53ddf011b0ad52ac0d2b73a
#
_entry.id   71532c85b53ddf011b0ad52ac0d2b73a
#
_cell.length_a   1.000
_cell.length_b   1.000
_cell.length_c   1.000
_cell.angle_alpha   90.00
_cell.angle_beta   90.00
_cell.angle_gamma   90.00
#
_symmetry.space_group_name_H-M   'P 1'
#
loop_
_entity.id
_entity.type
_entity.pdbx_description
1 polymer ?
#
loop_
_entity_poly.entity_id
_entity_poly.type
_entity_poly.pdbx_seq_one_letter_code
_entity_poly.pdbx_strand_id
1 'polypeptide(L)'
;AYDEQNEADMVAMQIARWIDAGRPARELAVFYRTNACSRSLEQAFTRLQIPYQLVGGLSFFERREIKDMLAFARLIVNPRDDVAFERVINVPARGIGAGSVDKIRLAADKFNEPMLTAIKREEVREGIRGPGKKGLLKFLSIYNNIQHNIQHAELALRDIVERTGYRRYVDKLEATEDVDRLANIDELLAFAAEYDNREDGGIAGFLQEISLLTDTQRWDAEAEKVSLMTVHSAKGLEYDCVAVIGNEEGLFPHSRSFEETDGLEEERRLFYVAITRAKMELMLTYANVRYRTGAPGPTAPSRFLQE
;
A
#
# COMPACT_ATOMS: atom_id res chain seq x y z
N ALA A 1 -15.31 2.87 15.55
CA ALA A 1 -14.25 3.88 15.40
C ALA A 1 -14.74 5.04 14.52
N TYR A 2 -14.07 6.18 14.59
CA TYR A 2 -14.43 7.31 13.74
C TYR A 2 -13.94 7.05 12.30
N ASP A 3 -12.68 6.75 12.11
CA ASP A 3 -12.04 6.43 10.84
C ASP A 3 -11.07 5.23 10.98
N GLU A 4 -10.40 4.85 9.89
CA GLU A 4 -9.48 3.72 9.86
C GLU A 4 -8.25 3.90 10.76
N GLN A 5 -7.77 5.14 10.93
CA GLN A 5 -6.63 5.40 11.82
C GLN A 5 -7.06 5.26 13.29
N ASN A 6 -8.19 5.83 13.64
CA ASN A 6 -8.77 5.68 14.98
C ASN A 6 -9.11 4.22 15.29
N GLU A 7 -9.57 3.45 14.28
CA GLU A 7 -9.80 2.00 14.43
C GLU A 7 -8.50 1.27 14.77
N ALA A 8 -7.44 1.53 14.01
CA ALA A 8 -6.12 0.92 14.23
C ALA A 8 -5.54 1.28 15.59
N ASP A 9 -5.70 2.54 16.04
CA ASP A 9 -5.25 2.99 17.36
C ASP A 9 -5.99 2.28 18.50
N MET A 10 -7.31 2.14 18.38
CA MET A 10 -8.14 1.41 19.36
C MET A 10 -7.71 -0.05 19.47
N VAL A 11 -7.46 -0.70 18.32
CA VAL A 11 -7.01 -2.10 18.28
C VAL A 11 -5.61 -2.23 18.89
N ALA A 12 -4.67 -1.38 18.50
CA ALA A 12 -3.31 -1.41 19.04
C ALA A 12 -3.29 -1.16 20.56
N MET A 13 -4.10 -0.23 21.07
CA MET A 13 -4.27 -0.04 22.51
C MET A 13 -4.87 -1.27 23.20
N GLN A 14 -5.81 -1.96 22.58
CA GLN A 14 -6.38 -3.17 23.17
C GLN A 14 -5.35 -4.32 23.17
N ILE A 15 -4.57 -4.47 22.11
CA ILE A 15 -3.44 -5.42 22.06
C ILE A 15 -2.44 -5.11 23.19
N ALA A 16 -2.06 -3.84 23.38
CA ALA A 16 -1.18 -3.45 24.50
C ALA A 16 -1.77 -3.86 25.85
N ARG A 17 -3.07 -3.63 26.08
CA ARG A 17 -3.74 -4.07 27.33
C ARG A 17 -3.69 -5.57 27.53
N TRP A 18 -3.85 -6.37 26.48
CA TRP A 18 -3.74 -7.83 26.57
C TRP A 18 -2.32 -8.28 26.91
N ILE A 19 -1.31 -7.61 26.33
CA ILE A 19 0.10 -7.84 26.69
C ILE A 19 0.37 -7.47 28.15
N ASP A 20 -0.08 -6.31 28.59
CA ASP A 20 0.06 -5.84 29.97
C ASP A 20 -0.66 -6.75 30.98
N ALA A 21 -1.74 -7.39 30.56
CA ALA A 21 -2.45 -8.42 31.35
C ALA A 21 -1.74 -9.78 31.37
N GLY A 22 -0.53 -9.88 30.75
CA GLY A 22 0.31 -11.08 30.77
C GLY A 22 0.04 -12.05 29.62
N ARG A 23 -0.69 -11.64 28.57
CA ARG A 23 -0.86 -12.48 27.38
C ARG A 23 0.41 -12.45 26.54
N PRO A 24 0.96 -13.62 26.12
CA PRO A 24 2.09 -13.64 25.19
C PRO A 24 1.73 -13.01 23.85
N ALA A 25 2.59 -12.16 23.30
CA ALA A 25 2.29 -11.47 22.04
C ALA A 25 2.06 -12.46 20.86
N ARG A 26 2.71 -13.62 20.87
CA ARG A 26 2.51 -14.68 19.88
C ARG A 26 1.11 -15.31 19.89
N GLU A 27 0.37 -15.19 21.00
CA GLU A 27 -1.01 -15.67 21.15
C GLU A 27 -2.06 -14.61 20.82
N LEU A 28 -1.64 -13.48 20.26
CA LEU A 28 -2.48 -12.37 19.84
C LEU A 28 -2.45 -12.21 18.33
N ALA A 29 -3.61 -11.95 17.72
CA ALA A 29 -3.69 -11.71 16.29
C ALA A 29 -4.68 -10.59 15.95
N VAL A 30 -4.41 -9.92 14.82
CA VAL A 30 -5.35 -9.01 14.17
C VAL A 30 -5.61 -9.50 12.76
N PHE A 31 -6.89 -9.66 12.43
CA PHE A 31 -7.34 -10.13 11.13
C PHE A 31 -8.01 -9.01 10.36
N TYR A 32 -7.80 -9.00 9.06
CA TYR A 32 -8.44 -8.08 8.12
C TYR A 32 -8.80 -8.79 6.82
N ARG A 33 -9.80 -8.26 6.11
CA ARG A 33 -10.26 -8.88 4.85
C ARG A 33 -9.31 -8.63 3.70
N THR A 34 -8.75 -7.43 3.58
CA THR A 34 -7.81 -7.04 2.52
C THR A 34 -6.50 -6.54 3.09
N ASN A 35 -5.42 -6.77 2.36
CA ASN A 35 -4.09 -6.32 2.76
C ASN A 35 -3.96 -4.79 2.90
N ALA A 36 -4.82 -4.01 2.23
CA ALA A 36 -4.82 -2.55 2.36
C ALA A 36 -4.99 -2.10 3.82
N CYS A 37 -5.81 -2.82 4.60
CA CYS A 37 -6.06 -2.51 6.01
C CYS A 37 -4.81 -2.65 6.91
N SER A 38 -3.72 -3.27 6.46
CA SER A 38 -2.54 -3.45 7.30
C SER A 38 -1.78 -2.16 7.56
N ARG A 39 -1.83 -1.15 6.67
CA ARG A 39 -1.05 0.08 6.79
C ARG A 39 -1.30 0.82 8.11
N SER A 40 -2.55 1.15 8.38
CA SER A 40 -2.94 1.86 9.60
C SER A 40 -2.57 1.07 10.87
N LEU A 41 -2.71 -0.26 10.83
CA LEU A 41 -2.25 -1.15 11.91
C LEU A 41 -0.73 -1.11 12.06
N GLU A 42 0.02 -1.28 10.97
CA GLU A 42 1.48 -1.23 10.99
C GLU A 42 2.00 0.08 11.60
N GLN A 43 1.38 1.21 11.26
CA GLN A 43 1.69 2.51 11.84
C GLN A 43 1.36 2.60 13.34
N ALA A 44 0.15 2.16 13.74
CA ALA A 44 -0.28 2.20 15.13
C ALA A 44 0.61 1.31 16.01
N PHE A 45 0.95 0.10 15.54
CA PHE A 45 1.83 -0.84 16.24
C PHE A 45 3.26 -0.31 16.36
N THR A 46 3.80 0.28 15.29
CA THR A 46 5.12 0.93 15.30
C THR A 46 5.16 2.09 16.31
N ARG A 47 4.15 2.96 16.30
CA ARG A 47 4.06 4.10 17.23
C ARG A 47 3.99 3.68 18.71
N LEU A 48 3.26 2.61 19.01
CA LEU A 48 3.16 2.05 20.35
C LEU A 48 4.28 1.06 20.68
N GLN A 49 5.25 0.87 19.79
CA GLN A 49 6.36 -0.07 19.93
C GLN A 49 5.92 -1.52 20.21
N ILE A 50 4.77 -1.92 19.66
CA ILE A 50 4.27 -3.30 19.76
C ILE A 50 4.93 -4.14 18.67
N PRO A 51 5.70 -5.19 19.02
CA PRO A 51 6.31 -6.08 18.02
C PRO A 51 5.25 -6.84 17.24
N TYR A 52 5.33 -6.84 15.92
CA TYR A 52 4.38 -7.56 15.07
C TYR A 52 5.06 -8.26 13.90
N GLN A 53 4.33 -9.18 13.29
CA GLN A 53 4.70 -9.84 12.04
C GLN A 53 3.52 -9.90 11.09
N LEU A 54 3.79 -9.76 9.80
CA LEU A 54 2.80 -9.98 8.75
C LEU A 54 2.88 -11.43 8.29
N VAL A 55 1.78 -12.17 8.47
CA VAL A 55 1.70 -13.58 8.07
C VAL A 55 1.10 -13.68 6.68
N GLY A 56 1.87 -14.25 5.74
CA GLY A 56 1.43 -14.47 4.36
C GLY A 56 1.39 -13.22 3.47
N GLY A 57 1.97 -12.11 3.90
CA GLY A 57 1.98 -10.85 3.15
C GLY A 57 3.31 -10.09 3.22
N LEU A 58 3.49 -9.15 2.29
CA LEU A 58 4.54 -8.14 2.37
C LEU A 58 4.04 -6.94 3.17
N SER A 59 4.94 -6.28 3.91
CA SER A 59 4.67 -4.98 4.51
C SER A 59 4.06 -4.02 3.47
N PHE A 60 3.20 -3.13 3.90
CA PHE A 60 2.50 -2.20 3.01
C PHE A 60 3.46 -1.49 2.04
N PHE A 61 4.55 -0.93 2.57
CA PHE A 61 5.54 -0.22 1.75
C PHE A 61 6.43 -1.12 0.90
N GLU A 62 6.41 -2.44 1.13
CA GLU A 62 7.13 -3.45 0.35
C GLU A 62 6.36 -3.92 -0.88
N ARG A 63 5.06 -3.64 -0.98
CA ARG A 63 4.20 -4.04 -2.09
C ARG A 63 4.63 -3.38 -3.38
N ARG A 64 4.51 -4.12 -4.49
CA ARG A 64 4.98 -3.69 -5.81
C ARG A 64 4.40 -2.35 -6.24
N GLU A 65 3.08 -2.21 -6.18
CA GLU A 65 2.36 -1.00 -6.59
C GLU A 65 2.74 0.21 -5.75
N ILE A 66 2.97 0.03 -4.44
CA ILE A 66 3.43 1.08 -3.54
C ILE A 66 4.87 1.49 -3.88
N LYS A 67 5.77 0.52 -4.05
CA LYS A 67 7.15 0.79 -4.49
C LYS A 67 7.21 1.51 -5.84
N ASP A 68 6.30 1.20 -6.75
CA ASP A 68 6.23 1.89 -8.05
C ASP A 68 5.82 3.34 -7.87
N MET A 69 4.80 3.63 -7.06
CA MET A 69 4.35 5.00 -6.77
C MET A 69 5.42 5.81 -6.04
N LEU A 70 6.05 5.23 -5.03
CA LEU A 70 7.13 5.88 -4.28
C LEU A 70 8.37 6.12 -5.17
N ALA A 71 8.67 5.25 -6.12
CA ALA A 71 9.77 5.47 -7.07
C ALA A 71 9.47 6.64 -8.02
N PHE A 72 8.23 6.80 -8.51
CA PHE A 72 7.84 8.02 -9.24
C PHE A 72 8.02 9.27 -8.38
N ALA A 73 7.55 9.24 -7.13
CA ALA A 73 7.67 10.36 -6.19
C ALA A 73 9.16 10.70 -5.92
N ARG A 74 10.01 9.69 -5.66
CA ARG A 74 11.46 9.88 -5.48
C ARG A 74 12.10 10.54 -6.70
N LEU A 75 11.75 10.11 -7.91
CA LEU A 75 12.30 10.65 -9.14
C LEU A 75 11.89 12.11 -9.37
N ILE A 76 10.71 12.52 -8.88
CA ILE A 76 10.25 13.91 -8.93
C ILE A 76 11.07 14.78 -7.97
N VAL A 77 11.29 14.30 -6.75
CA VAL A 77 12.07 15.01 -5.71
C VAL A 77 13.57 15.02 -6.05
N ASN A 78 14.07 13.89 -6.53
CA ASN A 78 15.48 13.75 -6.91
C ASN A 78 15.63 13.20 -8.34
N PRO A 79 15.76 14.06 -9.36
CA PRO A 79 15.97 13.67 -10.75
C PRO A 79 17.25 12.88 -11.02
N ARG A 80 18.12 12.72 -10.01
CA ARG A 80 19.38 11.97 -10.09
C ARG A 80 19.25 10.54 -9.53
N ASP A 81 18.05 10.12 -9.12
CA ASP A 81 17.77 8.78 -8.62
C ASP A 81 17.58 7.79 -9.79
N ASP A 82 18.70 7.23 -10.25
CA ASP A 82 18.71 6.27 -11.36
C ASP A 82 18.03 4.95 -10.98
N VAL A 83 18.01 4.56 -9.70
CA VAL A 83 17.30 3.37 -9.22
C VAL A 83 15.78 3.58 -9.36
N ALA A 84 15.28 4.73 -8.93
CA ALA A 84 13.89 5.10 -9.11
C ALA A 84 13.54 5.21 -10.61
N PHE A 85 14.41 5.82 -11.41
CA PHE A 85 14.23 5.91 -12.86
C PHE A 85 14.09 4.54 -13.52
N GLU A 86 15.01 3.62 -13.29
CA GLU A 86 14.97 2.27 -13.87
C GLU A 86 13.71 1.53 -13.49
N ARG A 87 13.24 1.70 -12.25
CA ARG A 87 12.01 1.08 -11.79
C ARG A 87 10.79 1.56 -12.57
N VAL A 88 10.67 2.85 -12.86
CA VAL A 88 9.41 3.44 -13.37
C VAL A 88 9.41 3.69 -14.87
N ILE A 89 10.55 3.67 -15.55
CA ILE A 89 10.67 4.05 -16.97
C ILE A 89 9.74 3.23 -17.88
N ASN A 90 9.49 1.97 -17.54
CA ASN A 90 8.61 1.06 -18.29
C ASN A 90 7.42 0.54 -17.46
N VAL A 91 7.03 1.22 -16.39
CA VAL A 91 5.88 0.87 -15.55
C VAL A 91 4.92 2.07 -15.49
N PRO A 92 3.67 1.92 -16.01
CA PRO A 92 3.13 0.88 -16.89
C PRO A 92 3.94 0.66 -18.18
N ALA A 93 3.78 -0.50 -18.81
CA ALA A 93 4.56 -0.87 -19.99
C ALA A 93 4.46 0.18 -21.12
N ARG A 94 5.65 0.63 -21.61
CA ARG A 94 5.78 1.65 -22.67
C ARG A 94 6.62 1.17 -23.86
N GLY A 95 6.93 -0.14 -23.89
CA GLY A 95 7.78 -0.72 -24.94
C GLY A 95 9.27 -0.45 -24.74
N ILE A 96 9.70 -0.04 -23.56
CA ILE A 96 11.10 0.20 -23.20
C ILE A 96 11.62 -1.09 -22.54
N GLY A 97 12.27 -1.94 -23.34
CA GLY A 97 12.87 -3.19 -22.87
C GLY A 97 14.24 -2.99 -22.23
N ALA A 98 14.77 -4.05 -21.60
CA ALA A 98 16.07 -4.04 -20.90
C ALA A 98 17.22 -3.49 -21.79
N GLY A 99 17.31 -3.90 -23.07
CA GLY A 99 18.34 -3.39 -23.97
C GLY A 99 18.24 -1.90 -24.28
N SER A 100 17.06 -1.27 -24.11
CA SER A 100 16.93 0.19 -24.19
C SER A 100 17.41 0.85 -22.91
N VAL A 101 17.13 0.26 -21.76
CA VAL A 101 17.60 0.74 -20.43
C VAL A 101 19.12 0.67 -20.39
N ASP A 102 19.74 -0.42 -20.83
CA ASP A 102 21.21 -0.56 -20.88
C ASP A 102 21.86 0.52 -21.75
N LYS A 103 21.27 0.84 -22.91
CA LYS A 103 21.77 1.93 -23.75
C LYS A 103 21.67 3.29 -23.06
N ILE A 104 20.60 3.54 -22.31
CA ILE A 104 20.43 4.78 -21.55
C ILE A 104 21.49 4.85 -20.45
N ARG A 105 21.74 3.74 -19.72
CA ARG A 105 22.75 3.66 -18.67
C ARG A 105 24.16 3.94 -19.24
N LEU A 106 24.53 3.29 -20.35
CA LEU A 106 25.80 3.55 -21.02
C LEU A 106 25.96 5.01 -21.48
N ALA A 107 24.87 5.63 -21.93
CA ALA A 107 24.89 7.03 -22.31
C ALA A 107 25.04 7.95 -21.06
N ALA A 108 24.34 7.67 -19.97
CA ALA A 108 24.46 8.36 -18.70
C ALA A 108 25.91 8.32 -18.18
N ASP A 109 26.54 7.15 -18.19
CA ASP A 109 27.94 6.95 -17.82
C ASP A 109 28.87 7.75 -18.75
N LYS A 110 28.67 7.68 -20.07
CA LYS A 110 29.48 8.39 -21.07
C LYS A 110 29.46 9.90 -20.85
N PHE A 111 28.31 10.47 -20.49
CA PHE A 111 28.14 11.91 -20.29
C PHE A 111 28.30 12.32 -18.81
N ASN A 112 28.55 11.38 -17.92
CA ASN A 112 28.64 11.60 -16.46
C ASN A 112 27.42 12.38 -15.91
N GLU A 113 26.23 11.94 -16.31
CA GLU A 113 24.96 12.55 -15.91
C GLU A 113 23.91 11.49 -15.57
N PRO A 114 22.85 11.84 -14.80
CA PRO A 114 21.77 10.92 -14.48
C PRO A 114 21.02 10.42 -15.72
N MET A 115 20.49 9.19 -15.66
CA MET A 115 19.74 8.56 -16.76
C MET A 115 18.58 9.42 -17.26
N LEU A 116 17.84 10.05 -16.33
CA LEU A 116 16.75 10.97 -16.68
C LEU A 116 17.22 12.19 -17.48
N THR A 117 18.42 12.69 -17.21
CA THR A 117 19.03 13.78 -17.97
C THR A 117 19.53 13.26 -19.33
N ALA A 118 20.16 12.09 -19.35
CA ALA A 118 20.67 11.48 -20.58
C ALA A 118 19.55 11.30 -21.62
N ILE A 119 18.36 10.86 -21.24
CA ILE A 119 17.23 10.69 -22.18
C ILE A 119 16.67 12.01 -22.74
N LYS A 120 17.02 13.16 -22.17
CA LYS A 120 16.66 14.47 -22.73
C LYS A 120 17.53 14.85 -23.92
N ARG A 121 18.69 14.17 -24.12
CA ARG A 121 19.54 14.35 -25.29
C ARG A 121 18.93 13.68 -26.52
N GLU A 122 18.96 14.36 -27.65
CA GLU A 122 18.42 13.84 -28.91
C GLU A 122 19.19 12.61 -29.39
N GLU A 123 20.54 12.65 -29.31
CA GLU A 123 21.40 11.54 -29.69
C GLU A 123 21.10 10.23 -28.94
N VAL A 124 20.73 10.31 -27.63
CA VAL A 124 20.35 9.14 -26.83
C VAL A 124 19.01 8.58 -27.30
N ARG A 125 18.02 9.47 -27.54
CA ARG A 125 16.72 9.05 -28.05
C ARG A 125 16.77 8.46 -29.45
N GLU A 126 17.62 8.99 -30.32
CA GLU A 126 17.83 8.46 -31.68
C GLU A 126 18.54 7.11 -31.66
N GLY A 127 19.37 6.82 -30.66
CA GLY A 127 20.00 5.51 -30.44
C GLY A 127 19.01 4.40 -30.05
N ILE A 128 17.77 4.76 -29.64
CA ILE A 128 16.72 3.82 -29.27
C ILE A 128 15.68 3.75 -30.37
N ARG A 129 15.44 2.54 -30.89
CA ARG A 129 14.57 2.30 -32.07
C ARG A 129 13.21 1.72 -31.68
N GLY A 130 12.24 1.85 -32.59
CA GLY A 130 10.94 1.19 -32.50
C GLY A 130 10.06 1.69 -31.36
N PRO A 131 9.32 0.78 -30.67
CA PRO A 131 8.39 1.15 -29.60
C PRO A 131 9.06 1.90 -28.44
N GLY A 132 10.32 1.57 -28.12
CA GLY A 132 11.08 2.18 -27.02
C GLY A 132 11.27 3.69 -27.19
N LYS A 133 11.50 4.18 -28.43
CA LYS A 133 11.63 5.63 -28.69
C LYS A 133 10.31 6.36 -28.38
N LYS A 134 9.16 5.81 -28.82
CA LYS A 134 7.84 6.36 -28.51
C LYS A 134 7.57 6.33 -27.00
N GLY A 135 7.97 5.23 -26.36
CA GLY A 135 7.85 5.06 -24.92
C GLY A 135 8.63 6.10 -24.14
N LEU A 136 9.87 6.43 -24.51
CA LEU A 136 10.69 7.48 -23.91
C LEU A 136 10.05 8.86 -24.03
N LEU A 137 9.56 9.22 -25.21
CA LEU A 137 8.89 10.51 -25.40
C LEU A 137 7.62 10.62 -24.54
N LYS A 138 6.85 9.53 -24.46
CA LYS A 138 5.67 9.46 -23.58
C LYS A 138 6.06 9.61 -22.12
N PHE A 139 7.12 8.91 -21.67
CA PHE A 139 7.61 9.02 -20.29
C PHE A 139 8.04 10.46 -19.95
N LEU A 140 8.84 11.10 -20.82
CA LEU A 140 9.27 12.49 -20.62
C LEU A 140 8.08 13.46 -20.58
N SER A 141 7.08 13.27 -21.42
CA SER A 141 5.85 14.07 -21.39
C SER A 141 5.12 13.91 -20.06
N ILE A 142 4.95 12.68 -19.57
CA ILE A 142 4.33 12.42 -18.27
C ILE A 142 5.15 13.07 -17.15
N TYR A 143 6.45 12.81 -17.09
CA TYR A 143 7.33 13.33 -16.06
C TYR A 143 7.31 14.86 -15.99
N ASN A 144 7.41 15.54 -17.12
CA ASN A 144 7.40 17.02 -17.17
C ASN A 144 6.06 17.61 -16.69
N ASN A 145 4.96 16.90 -16.86
CA ASN A 145 3.63 17.36 -16.45
C ASN A 145 3.30 17.09 -14.96
N ILE A 146 3.98 16.16 -14.31
CA ILE A 146 3.74 15.82 -12.89
C ILE A 146 4.43 16.82 -11.94
N GLN A 147 5.49 17.53 -12.37
CA GLN A 147 6.35 18.35 -11.50
C GLN A 147 5.66 19.56 -10.81
N HIS A 148 4.38 19.82 -11.06
CA HIS A 148 3.74 21.06 -10.61
C HIS A 148 3.12 21.00 -9.19
N ASN A 149 2.90 19.82 -8.62
CA ASN A 149 2.15 19.63 -7.35
C ASN A 149 3.01 19.11 -6.19
N ILE A 150 4.31 19.44 -6.14
CA ILE A 150 5.25 18.89 -5.15
C ILE A 150 5.01 19.39 -3.71
N GLN A 151 4.21 20.43 -3.52
CA GLN A 151 3.91 21.02 -2.21
C GLN A 151 2.89 20.21 -1.40
N HIS A 152 2.16 19.31 -2.04
CA HIS A 152 1.18 18.44 -1.41
C HIS A 152 1.43 17.01 -1.85
N ALA A 153 1.67 16.12 -0.87
CA ALA A 153 2.00 14.72 -1.14
C ALA A 153 0.85 13.98 -1.82
N GLU A 154 -0.38 14.18 -1.36
CA GLU A 154 -1.59 13.57 -1.94
C GLU A 154 -1.79 14.00 -3.39
N LEU A 155 -1.73 15.29 -3.68
CA LEU A 155 -1.92 15.80 -5.05
C LEU A 155 -0.81 15.32 -5.99
N ALA A 156 0.44 15.23 -5.52
CA ALA A 156 1.55 14.70 -6.32
C ALA A 156 1.34 13.21 -6.66
N LEU A 157 0.96 12.40 -5.69
CA LEU A 157 0.70 10.96 -5.91
C LEU A 157 -0.53 10.75 -6.80
N ARG A 158 -1.60 11.49 -6.59
CA ARG A 158 -2.80 11.45 -7.45
C ARG A 158 -2.45 11.78 -8.90
N ASP A 159 -1.68 12.82 -9.14
CA ASP A 159 -1.22 13.23 -10.46
C ASP A 159 -0.34 12.15 -11.13
N ILE A 160 0.53 11.47 -10.34
CA ILE A 160 1.28 10.30 -10.80
C ILE A 160 0.35 9.18 -11.26
N VAL A 161 -0.62 8.79 -10.43
CA VAL A 161 -1.57 7.70 -10.72
C VAL A 161 -2.36 7.99 -11.99
N GLU A 162 -2.90 9.21 -12.13
CA GLU A 162 -3.73 9.61 -13.26
C GLU A 162 -2.94 9.72 -14.57
N ARG A 163 -1.83 10.48 -14.57
CA ARG A 163 -1.04 10.74 -15.80
C ARG A 163 -0.32 9.52 -16.31
N THR A 164 0.12 8.62 -15.42
CA THR A 164 0.72 7.36 -15.82
C THR A 164 -0.31 6.35 -16.33
N GLY A 165 -1.58 6.49 -15.97
CA GLY A 165 -2.65 5.52 -16.18
C GLY A 165 -2.48 4.27 -15.32
N TYR A 166 -1.87 4.40 -14.15
CA TYR A 166 -1.48 3.29 -13.29
C TYR A 166 -2.69 2.49 -12.78
N ARG A 167 -3.83 3.14 -12.47
CA ARG A 167 -5.06 2.42 -12.09
C ARG A 167 -5.48 1.39 -13.14
N ARG A 168 -5.53 1.77 -14.41
CA ARG A 168 -5.88 0.85 -15.52
C ARG A 168 -4.86 -0.27 -15.72
N TYR A 169 -3.61 0.00 -15.40
CA TYR A 169 -2.55 -1.00 -15.46
C TYR A 169 -2.72 -2.05 -14.37
N VAL A 170 -3.00 -1.62 -13.15
CA VAL A 170 -3.23 -2.48 -11.98
C VAL A 170 -4.51 -3.30 -12.14
N ASP A 171 -5.60 -2.69 -12.56
CA ASP A 171 -6.88 -3.33 -12.82
C ASP A 171 -6.76 -4.55 -13.77
N LYS A 172 -5.95 -4.42 -14.81
CA LYS A 172 -5.64 -5.54 -15.70
C LYS A 172 -4.81 -6.66 -15.07
N LEU A 173 -3.98 -6.33 -14.08
CA LEU A 173 -3.20 -7.32 -13.33
C LEU A 173 -4.07 -8.06 -12.31
N GLU A 174 -5.00 -7.37 -11.65
CA GLU A 174 -5.92 -7.95 -10.67
C GLU A 174 -6.88 -8.97 -11.27
N ALA A 175 -7.20 -8.85 -12.56
CA ALA A 175 -8.01 -9.85 -13.27
C ALA A 175 -7.37 -11.26 -13.28
N THR A 176 -6.09 -11.37 -12.92
CA THR A 176 -5.32 -12.63 -12.91
C THR A 176 -4.79 -13.02 -11.53
N GLU A 177 -4.88 -12.16 -10.54
CA GLU A 177 -4.31 -12.35 -9.20
C GLU A 177 -5.32 -11.88 -8.13
N ASP A 178 -5.50 -12.65 -7.07
CA ASP A 178 -6.36 -12.29 -5.92
C ASP A 178 -5.63 -11.33 -4.97
N VAL A 179 -5.25 -10.15 -5.49
CA VAL A 179 -4.57 -9.08 -4.74
C VAL A 179 -5.25 -7.76 -5.02
N ASP A 180 -5.75 -7.10 -3.99
CA ASP A 180 -6.41 -5.81 -4.10
C ASP A 180 -5.41 -4.64 -4.15
N ARG A 181 -4.76 -4.47 -5.31
CA ARG A 181 -3.75 -3.41 -5.53
C ARG A 181 -4.37 -2.03 -5.65
N LEU A 182 -5.62 -1.93 -6.13
CA LEU A 182 -6.33 -0.66 -6.22
C LEU A 182 -6.60 -0.10 -4.82
N ALA A 183 -7.03 -0.95 -3.88
CA ALA A 183 -7.19 -0.55 -2.49
C ALA A 183 -5.86 -0.13 -1.86
N ASN A 184 -4.74 -0.78 -2.19
CA ASN A 184 -3.41 -0.36 -1.73
C ASN A 184 -3.03 1.05 -2.24
N ILE A 185 -3.37 1.38 -3.48
CA ILE A 185 -3.15 2.73 -4.02
C ILE A 185 -4.02 3.76 -3.30
N ASP A 186 -5.30 3.45 -3.08
CA ASP A 186 -6.21 4.33 -2.35
C ASP A 186 -5.75 4.57 -0.91
N GLU A 187 -5.23 3.54 -0.26
CA GLU A 187 -4.64 3.61 1.07
C GLU A 187 -3.36 4.49 1.11
N LEU A 188 -2.52 4.41 0.07
CA LEU A 188 -1.36 5.30 -0.04
C LEU A 188 -1.78 6.77 -0.21
N LEU A 189 -2.82 7.04 -0.99
CA LEU A 189 -3.37 8.38 -1.17
C LEU A 189 -3.99 8.92 0.13
N ALA A 190 -4.69 8.07 0.88
CA ALA A 190 -5.22 8.41 2.20
C ALA A 190 -4.10 8.81 3.15
N PHE A 191 -3.03 8.03 3.21
CA PHE A 191 -1.88 8.33 4.05
C PHE A 191 -1.20 9.66 3.67
N ALA A 192 -1.06 9.93 2.37
CA ALA A 192 -0.52 11.20 1.91
C ALA A 192 -1.42 12.39 2.29
N ALA A 193 -2.75 12.23 2.21
CA ALA A 193 -3.70 13.26 2.65
C ALA A 193 -3.64 13.51 4.17
N GLU A 194 -3.51 12.46 4.98
CA GLU A 194 -3.27 12.59 6.42
C GLU A 194 -1.97 13.36 6.72
N TYR A 195 -0.90 13.04 5.97
CA TYR A 195 0.37 13.74 6.09
C TYR A 195 0.23 15.22 5.78
N ASP A 196 -0.39 15.57 4.65
CA ASP A 196 -0.61 16.97 4.22
C ASP A 196 -1.46 17.77 5.22
N ASN A 197 -2.35 17.11 5.99
CA ASN A 197 -3.14 17.76 7.04
C ASN A 197 -2.34 18.06 8.33
N ARG A 198 -1.22 17.37 8.54
CA ARG A 198 -0.38 17.49 9.76
C ARG A 198 0.89 18.28 9.52
N GLU A 199 1.45 18.19 8.32
CA GLU A 199 2.79 18.65 7.98
C GLU A 199 2.81 19.41 6.65
N ASP A 200 3.64 20.43 6.54
CA ASP A 200 3.81 21.24 5.33
C ASP A 200 5.01 20.78 4.46
N GLY A 201 5.51 19.58 4.68
CA GLY A 201 6.74 19.08 4.03
C GLY A 201 6.58 18.66 2.57
N GLY A 202 5.35 18.62 2.04
CA GLY A 202 5.05 18.15 0.70
C GLY A 202 5.52 16.73 0.42
N ILE A 203 5.67 16.38 -0.86
CA ILE A 203 6.05 15.00 -1.24
C ILE A 203 7.45 14.60 -0.72
N ALA A 204 8.37 15.55 -0.55
CA ALA A 204 9.72 15.26 -0.04
C ALA A 204 9.68 14.86 1.43
N GLY A 205 8.96 15.61 2.28
CA GLY A 205 8.77 15.27 3.68
C GLY A 205 8.00 13.97 3.87
N PHE A 206 6.98 13.72 3.04
CA PHE A 206 6.25 12.47 3.02
C PHE A 206 7.15 11.25 2.75
N LEU A 207 8.07 11.35 1.78
CA LEU A 207 9.04 10.29 1.51
C LEU A 207 10.02 10.06 2.69
N GLN A 208 10.38 11.11 3.43
CA GLN A 208 11.19 10.99 4.64
C GLN A 208 10.43 10.25 5.75
N GLU A 209 9.15 10.59 5.99
CA GLU A 209 8.31 9.88 6.96
C GLU A 209 8.21 8.38 6.63
N ILE A 210 7.97 8.02 5.36
CA ILE A 210 7.94 6.61 4.95
C ILE A 210 9.29 5.92 5.21
N SER A 211 10.41 6.58 4.95
CA SER A 211 11.73 5.99 5.22
C SER A 211 11.91 5.67 6.71
N LEU A 212 11.48 6.55 7.60
CA LEU A 212 11.53 6.32 9.04
C LEU A 212 10.65 5.14 9.47
N LEU A 213 9.44 5.03 8.91
CA LEU A 213 8.53 3.92 9.19
C LEU A 213 9.09 2.56 8.75
N THR A 214 9.72 2.52 7.58
CA THR A 214 10.29 1.26 7.04
C THR A 214 11.56 0.81 7.74
N ASP A 215 12.36 1.72 8.27
CA ASP A 215 13.58 1.38 9.02
C ASP A 215 13.28 0.76 10.39
N THR A 216 12.18 1.15 11.03
CA THR A 216 11.75 0.56 12.31
C THR A 216 11.26 -0.88 12.19
N GLN A 217 10.85 -1.33 11.00
CA GLN A 217 10.38 -2.70 10.75
C GLN A 217 11.49 -3.76 10.70
N ARG A 218 12.76 -3.36 10.67
CA ARG A 218 13.93 -4.28 10.71
C ARG A 218 14.22 -4.85 12.09
N TRP A 219 13.29 -4.80 13.02
CA TRP A 219 13.48 -5.14 14.39
C TRP A 219 13.56 -6.66 14.65
N ASP A 220 14.21 -7.00 15.76
CA ASP A 220 14.62 -8.28 16.30
C ASP A 220 13.79 -9.52 15.88
N ALA A 221 14.46 -10.48 15.22
CA ALA A 221 13.84 -11.70 14.73
C ALA A 221 13.42 -12.69 15.85
N GLU A 222 13.90 -12.48 17.08
CA GLU A 222 13.64 -13.34 18.24
C GLU A 222 12.52 -12.84 19.17
N ALA A 223 12.02 -11.60 18.96
CA ALA A 223 10.97 -11.04 19.78
C ALA A 223 9.63 -11.77 19.60
N GLU A 224 8.90 -12.01 20.69
CA GLU A 224 7.50 -12.41 20.63
C GLU A 224 6.68 -11.36 19.88
N LYS A 225 5.93 -11.78 18.87
CA LYS A 225 5.27 -10.85 17.92
C LYS A 225 3.79 -11.15 17.80
N VAL A 226 2.99 -10.07 17.73
CA VAL A 226 1.57 -10.15 17.37
C VAL A 226 1.44 -10.46 15.88
N SER A 227 0.54 -11.37 15.50
CA SER A 227 0.32 -11.75 14.11
C SER A 227 -0.73 -10.84 13.45
N LEU A 228 -0.34 -10.15 12.38
CA LEU A 228 -1.24 -9.40 11.50
C LEU A 228 -1.42 -10.17 10.20
N MET A 229 -2.67 -10.47 9.79
CA MET A 229 -2.90 -11.28 8.59
C MET A 229 -4.30 -11.09 8.00
N THR A 230 -4.43 -11.51 6.74
CA THR A 230 -5.76 -11.63 6.15
C THR A 230 -6.52 -12.82 6.76
N VAL A 231 -7.85 -12.75 6.78
CA VAL A 231 -8.69 -13.85 7.25
C VAL A 231 -8.40 -15.15 6.48
N HIS A 232 -8.06 -15.07 5.20
CA HIS A 232 -7.68 -16.25 4.40
C HIS A 232 -6.41 -16.95 4.94
N SER A 233 -5.44 -16.17 5.38
CA SER A 233 -4.20 -16.69 5.97
C SER A 233 -4.39 -17.27 7.38
N ALA A 234 -5.50 -16.92 8.04
CA ALA A 234 -5.81 -17.38 9.40
C ALA A 234 -6.38 -18.82 9.45
N LYS A 235 -6.69 -19.44 8.31
CA LYS A 235 -7.28 -20.77 8.25
C LYS A 235 -6.33 -21.82 8.87
N GLY A 236 -6.82 -22.53 9.87
CA GLY A 236 -6.03 -23.55 10.59
C GLY A 236 -5.16 -23.03 11.74
N LEU A 237 -5.10 -21.71 11.94
CA LEU A 237 -4.44 -21.08 13.08
C LEU A 237 -5.45 -20.76 14.19
N GLU A 238 -4.98 -20.63 15.43
CA GLU A 238 -5.81 -20.26 16.59
C GLU A 238 -4.98 -19.39 17.54
N TYR A 239 -5.63 -18.40 18.15
CA TYR A 239 -5.00 -17.43 19.06
C TYR A 239 -5.84 -17.26 20.31
N ASP A 240 -5.21 -16.88 21.43
CA ASP A 240 -5.96 -16.60 22.66
C ASP A 240 -6.89 -15.41 22.48
N CYS A 241 -6.38 -14.32 21.90
CA CYS A 241 -7.15 -13.11 21.63
C CYS A 241 -7.03 -12.69 20.17
N VAL A 242 -8.15 -12.37 19.56
CA VAL A 242 -8.22 -11.95 18.16
C VAL A 242 -8.98 -10.62 18.06
N ALA A 243 -8.44 -9.69 17.29
CA ALA A 243 -9.18 -8.54 16.80
C ALA A 243 -9.48 -8.73 15.30
N VAL A 244 -10.72 -8.48 14.86
CA VAL A 244 -11.11 -8.45 13.44
C VAL A 244 -11.51 -7.02 13.11
N ILE A 245 -10.81 -6.39 12.17
CA ILE A 245 -11.03 -5.01 11.80
C ILE A 245 -11.76 -4.87 10.45
N GLY A 246 -12.33 -3.69 10.21
CA GLY A 246 -12.96 -3.37 8.94
C GLY A 246 -14.26 -4.15 8.70
N ASN A 247 -15.03 -4.42 9.76
CA ASN A 247 -16.32 -5.11 9.64
C ASN A 247 -17.38 -4.16 9.08
N GLU A 248 -17.30 -3.89 7.78
CA GLU A 248 -18.08 -2.88 7.06
C GLU A 248 -18.60 -3.41 5.73
N GLU A 249 -19.80 -2.98 5.33
CA GLU A 249 -20.34 -3.25 4.00
C GLU A 249 -19.37 -2.78 2.90
N GLY A 250 -19.08 -3.67 1.95
CA GLY A 250 -18.15 -3.44 0.86
C GLY A 250 -16.66 -3.64 1.22
N LEU A 251 -16.34 -3.92 2.48
CA LEU A 251 -14.99 -4.33 2.91
C LEU A 251 -15.01 -5.76 3.49
N PHE A 252 -15.87 -6.03 4.47
CA PHE A 252 -16.15 -7.37 4.97
C PHE A 252 -17.64 -7.50 5.34
N PRO A 253 -18.52 -7.95 4.41
CA PRO A 253 -18.26 -8.61 3.12
C PRO A 253 -17.63 -7.67 2.06
N HIS A 254 -16.75 -8.23 1.22
CA HIS A 254 -16.10 -7.48 0.16
C HIS A 254 -17.06 -7.13 -0.97
N SER A 255 -16.97 -5.92 -1.56
CA SER A 255 -17.89 -5.43 -2.59
C SER A 255 -18.00 -6.35 -3.82
N ARG A 256 -16.93 -7.00 -4.25
CA ARG A 256 -16.94 -7.96 -5.38
C ARG A 256 -17.85 -9.15 -5.14
N SER A 257 -18.01 -9.58 -3.88
CA SER A 257 -18.85 -10.73 -3.54
C SER A 257 -20.35 -10.50 -3.80
N PHE A 258 -20.77 -9.25 -3.95
CA PHE A 258 -22.17 -8.94 -4.28
C PHE A 258 -22.52 -9.21 -5.76
N GLU A 259 -21.52 -9.32 -6.63
CA GLU A 259 -21.68 -9.59 -8.06
C GLU A 259 -21.64 -11.11 -8.38
N GLU A 260 -21.24 -11.94 -7.42
CA GLU A 260 -21.10 -13.38 -7.57
C GLU A 260 -22.28 -14.13 -6.94
N THR A 261 -22.74 -15.22 -7.57
CA THR A 261 -23.95 -15.95 -7.16
C THR A 261 -23.91 -16.46 -5.72
N ASP A 262 -22.75 -16.93 -5.25
CA ASP A 262 -22.53 -17.45 -3.88
C ASP A 262 -21.53 -16.61 -3.08
N GLY A 263 -21.13 -15.44 -3.58
CA GLY A 263 -20.05 -14.65 -3.01
C GLY A 263 -20.33 -14.20 -1.57
N LEU A 264 -21.58 -13.82 -1.26
CA LEU A 264 -21.95 -13.43 0.10
C LEU A 264 -21.89 -14.59 1.10
N GLU A 265 -22.23 -15.80 0.67
CA GLU A 265 -22.13 -17.01 1.52
C GLU A 265 -20.66 -17.37 1.80
N GLU A 266 -19.80 -17.18 0.81
CA GLU A 266 -18.36 -17.40 1.01
C GLU A 266 -17.76 -16.35 1.97
N GLU A 267 -18.14 -15.09 1.87
CA GLU A 267 -17.75 -14.05 2.83
C GLU A 267 -18.27 -14.35 4.25
N ARG A 268 -19.49 -14.91 4.37
CA ARG A 268 -20.02 -15.35 5.67
C ARG A 268 -19.21 -16.50 6.25
N ARG A 269 -18.81 -17.48 5.44
CA ARG A 269 -17.91 -18.57 5.88
C ARG A 269 -16.56 -18.04 6.31
N LEU A 270 -16.03 -17.06 5.57
CA LEU A 270 -14.78 -16.40 5.93
C LEU A 270 -14.90 -15.65 7.26
N PHE A 271 -15.99 -14.92 7.47
CA PHE A 271 -16.26 -14.24 8.74
C PHE A 271 -16.37 -15.24 9.90
N TYR A 272 -17.09 -16.35 9.69
CA TYR A 272 -17.15 -17.43 10.66
C TYR A 272 -15.77 -18.00 10.99
N VAL A 273 -14.92 -18.20 9.98
CA VAL A 273 -13.51 -18.62 10.22
C VAL A 273 -12.83 -17.60 11.10
N ALA A 274 -12.92 -16.29 10.79
CA ALA A 274 -12.24 -15.25 11.56
C ALA A 274 -12.62 -15.26 13.04
N ILE A 275 -13.92 -15.28 13.36
CA ILE A 275 -14.40 -15.23 14.75
C ILE A 275 -14.07 -16.51 15.54
N THR A 276 -14.04 -17.65 14.86
CA THR A 276 -13.74 -18.95 15.49
C THR A 276 -12.24 -19.19 15.74
N ARG A 277 -11.37 -18.26 15.34
CA ARG A 277 -9.92 -18.34 15.65
C ARG A 277 -9.58 -17.84 17.05
N ALA A 278 -10.49 -17.11 17.71
CA ALA A 278 -10.32 -16.66 19.08
C ALA A 278 -10.69 -17.75 20.07
N LYS A 279 -9.76 -18.10 20.95
CA LYS A 279 -9.98 -19.07 22.04
C LYS A 279 -10.62 -18.44 23.26
N MET A 280 -10.30 -17.18 23.57
CA MET A 280 -10.66 -16.53 24.84
C MET A 280 -11.38 -15.19 24.62
N GLU A 281 -10.79 -14.28 23.86
CA GLU A 281 -11.33 -12.95 23.67
C GLU A 281 -11.39 -12.58 22.18
N LEU A 282 -12.49 -11.98 21.76
CA LEU A 282 -12.73 -11.50 20.41
C LEU A 282 -13.10 -10.02 20.44
N MET A 283 -12.41 -9.20 19.65
CA MET A 283 -12.75 -7.81 19.40
C MET A 283 -13.15 -7.64 17.94
N LEU A 284 -14.33 -7.09 17.68
CA LEU A 284 -14.80 -6.74 16.33
C LEU A 284 -14.88 -5.22 16.21
N THR A 285 -14.31 -4.65 15.17
CA THR A 285 -14.31 -3.19 14.98
C THR A 285 -14.74 -2.80 13.57
N TYR A 286 -15.27 -1.59 13.45
CA TYR A 286 -15.56 -0.92 12.19
C TYR A 286 -15.33 0.58 12.33
N ALA A 287 -15.09 1.27 11.21
CA ALA A 287 -14.99 2.72 11.15
C ALA A 287 -16.26 3.32 10.56
N ASN A 288 -16.65 4.55 10.96
CA ASN A 288 -17.80 5.27 10.39
C ASN A 288 -17.46 5.97 9.07
N VAL A 289 -16.17 6.27 8.87
CA VAL A 289 -15.64 6.89 7.66
C VAL A 289 -14.39 6.12 7.25
N ARG A 290 -14.24 5.85 5.95
CA ARG A 290 -13.04 5.22 5.41
C ARG A 290 -12.67 5.85 4.07
N TYR A 291 -11.37 5.95 3.83
CA TYR A 291 -10.88 6.46 2.56
C TYR A 291 -11.02 5.38 1.48
N ARG A 292 -11.85 5.64 0.47
CA ARG A 292 -12.09 4.73 -0.66
C ARG A 292 -12.18 5.51 -1.96
N THR A 293 -11.71 4.94 -3.06
CA THR A 293 -11.80 5.54 -4.41
C THR A 293 -11.25 6.98 -4.51
N GLY A 294 -10.27 7.31 -3.65
CA GLY A 294 -9.61 8.61 -3.67
C GLY A 294 -10.28 9.70 -2.83
N ALA A 295 -11.26 9.37 -1.98
CA ALA A 295 -11.91 10.30 -1.06
C ALA A 295 -12.41 9.59 0.20
N PRO A 296 -12.48 10.30 1.36
CA PRO A 296 -13.16 9.78 2.53
C PRO A 296 -14.66 9.68 2.27
N GLY A 297 -15.25 8.55 2.66
CA GLY A 297 -16.68 8.31 2.52
C GLY A 297 -17.27 7.59 3.73
N PRO A 298 -18.58 7.77 4.00
CA PRO A 298 -19.26 7.07 5.08
C PRO A 298 -19.31 5.56 4.80
N THR A 299 -19.23 4.77 5.87
CA THR A 299 -19.35 3.31 5.84
C THR A 299 -20.58 2.89 6.65
N ALA A 300 -21.07 1.68 6.40
CA ALA A 300 -22.07 1.03 7.20
C ALA A 300 -21.46 -0.20 7.90
N PRO A 301 -21.84 -0.50 9.16
CA PRO A 301 -21.43 -1.74 9.79
C PRO A 301 -21.80 -2.96 8.95
N SER A 302 -20.92 -3.95 8.96
CA SER A 302 -21.16 -5.22 8.27
C SER A 302 -22.48 -5.87 8.74
N ARG A 303 -23.24 -6.41 7.80
CA ARG A 303 -24.44 -7.22 8.10
C ARG A 303 -24.12 -8.43 9.00
N PHE A 304 -22.90 -8.95 8.93
CA PHE A 304 -22.46 -10.08 9.76
C PHE A 304 -22.35 -9.75 11.25
N LEU A 305 -22.34 -8.47 11.63
CA LEU A 305 -22.40 -8.06 13.03
C LEU A 305 -23.82 -8.13 13.61
N GLN A 306 -24.84 -8.34 12.77
CA GLN A 306 -26.25 -8.43 13.17
C GLN A 306 -26.78 -9.87 13.15
N GLU A 307 -26.03 -10.81 12.59
CA GLU A 307 -26.34 -12.25 12.54
C GLU A 307 -25.74 -12.99 13.77
#